data_6a8a73fc8997111d8dcfd9dc5b979488
#
_entry.id   6a8a73fc8997111d8dcfd9dc5b979488
#
_cell.length_a   1.000
_cell.length_b   1.000
_cell.length_c   1.000
_cell.angle_alpha   90.00
_cell.angle_beta   90.00
_cell.angle_gamma   90.00
#
_symmetry.space_group_name_H-M   'P 1'
#
loop_
_entity.id
_entity.type
_entity.pdbx_description
1 polymer ?
#
loop_
_entity_poly.entity_id
_entity_poly.type
_entity_poly.pdbx_seq_one_letter_code
_entity_poly.pdbx_strand_id
1 'polypeptide(L)'
;ETNDPETINKATELLTEATNRILKWRAWDPWWVEEVMDEWLITRDRLEVQLRGKYGEEVINDILRLVDRFVEYSEALWKYWHETGNDVEKLIEDLMSGKAVVIIRGEGGVSVHEERIMLKVDKTSTGITVQLKLNDLEGVTIKVPDVFRRTMSEEEYERFINDVLKALRGGLEETDGFVDRSKVAMDTMQVWQAVVWALLYPGRARVRISAINVNDGDVTIAWRLRTSRESLKGKILNIADKLSDEGLLAFMFTAILGDGCVRIAKDGRGNDEAVIKIAISDEEFEGWEPLLWRLWDRFRWHKYPGNAVDNVVFYSGYAIDLARAMISVLPPILKDILDALSFEKWLNIKRISEMEVKWRRGEMQIEVAGYKFTVDVQQDDTVVLEHRAKDDTEVDGVISALRARYGDGFAVNIRKSGRYRVVAIPMYIFERYDDIKERVIQVLCKKLEKTKDERRRVITKHLRRLAPIKGAAAANTTKT
;
A
#
# COMPACT_ATOMS: atom_id res chain seq x y z
N GLU A 1 25.57 -19.83 -32.90
CA GLU A 1 25.95 -18.51 -33.44
C GLU A 1 24.80 -17.97 -34.26
N THR A 2 24.43 -16.70 -34.09
CA THR A 2 23.39 -16.06 -34.92
C THR A 2 24.03 -15.07 -35.88
N ASN A 3 23.54 -15.00 -37.11
CA ASN A 3 23.89 -13.99 -38.11
C ASN A 3 22.71 -13.04 -38.36
N ASP A 4 21.63 -13.13 -37.58
CA ASP A 4 20.47 -12.27 -37.73
C ASP A 4 20.79 -10.82 -37.28
N PRO A 5 20.77 -9.85 -38.22
CA PRO A 5 21.15 -8.47 -37.90
C PRO A 5 20.26 -7.80 -36.84
N GLU A 6 18.97 -8.13 -36.80
CA GLU A 6 18.04 -7.56 -35.85
C GLU A 6 18.37 -8.02 -34.41
N THR A 7 18.62 -9.32 -34.26
CA THR A 7 19.02 -9.92 -32.98
C THR A 7 20.36 -9.37 -32.50
N ILE A 8 21.34 -9.22 -33.40
CA ILE A 8 22.65 -8.64 -33.10
C ILE A 8 22.50 -7.18 -32.63
N ASN A 9 21.72 -6.37 -33.33
CA ASN A 9 21.50 -4.98 -32.99
C ASN A 9 20.85 -4.83 -31.59
N LYS A 10 19.80 -5.61 -31.30
CA LYS A 10 19.16 -5.63 -29.96
C LYS A 10 20.13 -6.00 -28.86
N ALA A 11 20.94 -7.03 -29.07
CA ALA A 11 21.96 -7.44 -28.11
C ALA A 11 22.99 -6.33 -27.87
N THR A 12 23.42 -5.66 -28.95
CA THR A 12 24.39 -4.56 -28.86
C THR A 12 23.83 -3.37 -28.07
N GLU A 13 22.57 -3.00 -28.30
CA GLU A 13 21.89 -1.94 -27.54
C GLU A 13 21.87 -2.26 -26.04
N LEU A 14 21.47 -3.48 -25.67
CA LEU A 14 21.41 -3.93 -24.27
C LEU A 14 22.79 -3.90 -23.59
N LEU A 15 23.81 -4.40 -24.29
CA LEU A 15 25.16 -4.42 -23.75
C LEU A 15 25.78 -3.04 -23.65
N THR A 16 25.49 -2.15 -24.60
CA THR A 16 25.94 -0.74 -24.55
C THR A 16 25.36 -0.04 -23.32
N GLU A 17 24.05 -0.20 -23.08
CA GLU A 17 23.40 0.38 -21.90
C GLU A 17 23.98 -0.20 -20.61
N ALA A 18 24.16 -1.52 -20.54
CA ALA A 18 24.75 -2.16 -19.36
C ALA A 18 26.17 -1.68 -19.09
N THR A 19 27.00 -1.60 -20.12
CA THR A 19 28.37 -1.09 -20.03
C THR A 19 28.39 0.35 -19.50
N ASN A 20 27.54 1.22 -20.05
CA ASN A 20 27.43 2.61 -19.62
C ASN A 20 27.06 2.72 -18.13
N ARG A 21 26.09 1.93 -17.65
CA ARG A 21 25.70 1.92 -16.24
C ARG A 21 26.82 1.44 -15.33
N ILE A 22 27.48 0.32 -15.69
CA ILE A 22 28.59 -0.24 -14.91
C ILE A 22 29.75 0.76 -14.83
N LEU A 23 30.09 1.41 -15.96
CA LEU A 23 31.13 2.44 -16.01
C LEU A 23 30.75 3.68 -15.18
N LYS A 24 29.53 4.18 -15.34
CA LYS A 24 29.01 5.35 -14.62
C LYS A 24 29.13 5.18 -13.12
N TRP A 25 28.79 4.01 -12.60
CA TRP A 25 28.75 3.73 -11.18
C TRP A 25 30.05 3.09 -10.66
N ARG A 26 31.03 2.82 -11.54
CA ARG A 26 32.23 2.08 -11.17
C ARG A 26 31.85 0.83 -10.36
N ALA A 27 30.93 0.02 -10.92
CA ALA A 27 30.33 -1.07 -10.16
C ALA A 27 31.33 -2.16 -9.70
N TRP A 28 32.57 -2.12 -10.19
CA TRP A 28 33.68 -2.94 -9.70
C TRP A 28 34.25 -2.47 -8.34
N ASP A 29 34.04 -1.22 -7.95
CA ASP A 29 34.43 -0.70 -6.63
C ASP A 29 33.38 -1.10 -5.59
N PRO A 30 33.78 -1.50 -4.37
CA PRO A 30 32.84 -2.00 -3.35
C PRO A 30 32.10 -0.91 -2.56
N TRP A 31 32.13 0.36 -2.94
CA TRP A 31 31.53 1.49 -2.23
C TRP A 31 30.04 1.25 -1.90
N TRP A 32 29.28 0.65 -2.80
CA TRP A 32 27.88 0.34 -2.62
C TRP A 32 27.64 -0.77 -1.59
N VAL A 33 28.63 -1.63 -1.32
CA VAL A 33 28.56 -2.63 -0.23
C VAL A 33 28.69 -1.94 1.11
N GLU A 34 29.55 -0.92 1.21
CA GLU A 34 29.71 -0.11 2.43
C GLU A 34 28.42 0.63 2.76
N GLU A 35 27.73 1.23 1.79
CA GLU A 35 26.42 1.87 1.98
C GLU A 35 25.37 0.88 2.52
N VAL A 36 25.30 -0.33 1.98
CA VAL A 36 24.40 -1.37 2.47
C VAL A 36 24.76 -1.84 3.88
N MET A 37 26.05 -1.98 4.20
CA MET A 37 26.49 -2.30 5.56
C MET A 37 26.07 -1.20 6.54
N ASP A 38 26.23 0.05 6.19
CA ASP A 38 25.80 1.19 7.00
C ASP A 38 24.30 1.18 7.23
N GLU A 39 23.50 0.87 6.23
CA GLU A 39 22.04 0.73 6.36
C GLU A 39 21.65 -0.38 7.37
N TRP A 40 22.34 -1.52 7.34
CA TRP A 40 22.15 -2.59 8.32
C TRP A 40 22.55 -2.17 9.73
N LEU A 41 23.67 -1.47 9.90
CA LEU A 41 24.14 -0.97 11.20
C LEU A 41 23.19 0.07 11.77
N ILE A 42 22.74 1.03 10.96
CA ILE A 42 21.72 2.03 11.34
C ILE A 42 20.41 1.33 11.75
N THR A 43 20.00 0.31 11.01
CA THR A 43 18.80 -0.48 11.32
C THR A 43 18.95 -1.20 12.66
N ARG A 44 20.12 -1.80 12.91
CA ARG A 44 20.45 -2.43 14.18
C ARG A 44 20.32 -1.49 15.37
N ASP A 45 20.94 -0.31 15.28
CA ASP A 45 20.90 0.70 16.33
C ASP A 45 19.49 1.22 16.61
N ARG A 46 18.71 1.47 15.55
CA ARG A 46 17.29 1.87 15.68
C ARG A 46 16.47 0.79 16.39
N LEU A 47 16.66 -0.47 16.05
CA LEU A 47 15.99 -1.59 16.70
C LEU A 47 16.37 -1.66 18.17
N GLU A 48 17.64 -1.54 18.52
CA GLU A 48 18.10 -1.54 19.90
C GLU A 48 17.45 -0.42 20.70
N VAL A 49 17.48 0.80 20.20
CA VAL A 49 16.89 1.98 20.86
C VAL A 49 15.38 1.83 21.04
N GLN A 50 14.68 1.37 20.00
CA GLN A 50 13.21 1.25 20.02
C GLN A 50 12.70 0.15 20.97
N LEU A 51 13.44 -0.95 21.08
CA LEU A 51 13.04 -2.12 21.85
C LEU A 51 13.52 -2.09 23.30
N ARG A 52 14.62 -1.36 23.59
CA ARG A 52 15.18 -1.27 24.93
C ARG A 52 14.17 -0.67 25.91
N GLY A 53 14.02 -1.31 27.08
CA GLY A 53 13.07 -0.92 28.10
C GLY A 53 11.61 -1.34 27.87
N LYS A 54 11.29 -1.88 26.68
CA LYS A 54 9.96 -2.42 26.37
C LYS A 54 9.94 -3.95 26.42
N TYR A 55 11.05 -4.60 26.08
CA TYR A 55 11.17 -6.06 25.99
C TYR A 55 12.39 -6.53 26.78
N GLY A 56 12.38 -7.82 27.13
CA GLY A 56 13.50 -8.46 27.83
C GLY A 56 14.75 -8.51 26.97
N GLU A 57 15.93 -8.40 27.58
CA GLU A 57 17.25 -8.39 26.92
C GLU A 57 17.45 -9.60 25.99
N GLU A 58 16.90 -10.75 26.31
CA GLU A 58 17.01 -11.95 25.47
C GLU A 58 16.30 -11.79 24.13
N VAL A 59 15.10 -11.18 24.12
CA VAL A 59 14.33 -10.91 22.90
C VAL A 59 15.06 -9.88 22.03
N ILE A 60 15.55 -8.82 22.67
CA ILE A 60 16.31 -7.75 21.99
C ILE A 60 17.56 -8.34 21.34
N ASN A 61 18.36 -9.06 22.11
CA ASN A 61 19.59 -9.67 21.62
C ASN A 61 19.35 -10.67 20.48
N ASP A 62 18.24 -11.40 20.49
CA ASP A 62 17.89 -12.31 19.41
C ASP A 62 17.57 -11.57 18.11
N ILE A 63 16.86 -10.42 18.20
CA ILE A 63 16.57 -9.59 17.04
C ILE A 63 17.87 -8.94 16.51
N LEU A 64 18.69 -8.41 17.39
CA LEU A 64 19.97 -7.80 17.00
C LEU A 64 20.91 -8.82 16.35
N ARG A 65 21.02 -10.04 16.89
CA ARG A 65 21.80 -11.12 16.26
C ARG A 65 21.29 -11.50 14.88
N LEU A 66 19.96 -11.42 14.64
CA LEU A 66 19.43 -11.64 13.30
C LEU A 66 19.98 -10.59 12.32
N VAL A 67 19.99 -9.31 12.71
CA VAL A 67 20.53 -8.22 11.89
C VAL A 67 22.06 -8.35 11.75
N ASP A 68 22.77 -8.68 12.82
CA ASP A 68 24.22 -8.90 12.80
C ASP A 68 24.63 -9.96 11.75
N ARG A 69 23.78 -10.99 11.51
CA ARG A 69 24.05 -11.99 10.46
C ARG A 69 23.99 -11.41 9.04
N PHE A 70 23.18 -10.39 8.80
CA PHE A 70 23.18 -9.69 7.51
C PHE A 70 24.40 -8.77 7.39
N VAL A 71 24.82 -8.12 8.47
CA VAL A 71 26.07 -7.35 8.51
C VAL A 71 27.27 -8.24 8.18
N GLU A 72 27.42 -9.38 8.89
CA GLU A 72 28.49 -10.35 8.66
C GLU A 72 28.51 -10.87 7.20
N TYR A 73 27.34 -11.06 6.62
CA TYR A 73 27.25 -11.51 5.22
C TYR A 73 27.58 -10.40 4.23
N SER A 74 27.26 -9.14 4.55
CA SER A 74 27.70 -7.97 3.78
C SER A 74 29.23 -7.80 3.84
N GLU A 75 29.84 -8.03 5.00
CA GLU A 75 31.31 -8.05 5.13
C GLU A 75 31.95 -9.16 4.28
N ALA A 76 31.32 -10.34 4.24
CA ALA A 76 31.79 -11.43 3.37
C ALA A 76 31.67 -11.05 1.88
N LEU A 77 30.59 -10.35 1.48
CA LEU A 77 30.45 -9.80 0.15
C LEU A 77 31.53 -8.77 -0.15
N TRP A 78 31.79 -7.85 0.78
CA TRP A 78 32.82 -6.83 0.62
C TRP A 78 34.19 -7.43 0.34
N LYS A 79 34.60 -8.46 1.13
CA LYS A 79 35.88 -9.21 0.92
C LYS A 79 35.88 -9.91 -0.44
N TYR A 80 34.80 -10.62 -0.76
CA TYR A 80 34.66 -11.29 -2.06
C TYR A 80 34.79 -10.30 -3.21
N TRP A 81 34.17 -9.13 -3.11
CA TRP A 81 34.16 -8.13 -4.17
C TRP A 81 35.54 -7.50 -4.39
N HIS A 82 36.31 -7.32 -3.35
CA HIS A 82 37.72 -6.89 -3.50
C HIS A 82 38.59 -7.87 -4.32
N GLU A 83 38.24 -9.15 -4.29
CA GLU A 83 38.94 -10.18 -5.07
C GLU A 83 38.37 -10.32 -6.50
N THR A 84 37.09 -10.00 -6.70
CA THR A 84 36.37 -10.25 -7.95
C THR A 84 36.02 -8.98 -8.73
N GLY A 85 36.23 -7.80 -8.18
CA GLY A 85 36.01 -6.53 -8.87
C GLY A 85 36.78 -6.43 -10.18
N ASN A 86 38.00 -6.96 -10.21
CA ASN A 86 38.83 -7.05 -11.42
C ASN A 86 38.18 -7.90 -12.52
N ASP A 87 37.37 -8.92 -12.18
CA ASP A 87 36.66 -9.73 -13.16
C ASP A 87 35.55 -8.92 -13.86
N VAL A 88 34.94 -7.96 -13.14
CA VAL A 88 33.96 -7.02 -13.73
C VAL A 88 34.66 -6.05 -14.67
N GLU A 89 35.81 -5.50 -14.27
CA GLU A 89 36.60 -4.60 -15.09
C GLU A 89 37.06 -5.29 -16.37
N LYS A 90 37.57 -6.50 -16.27
CA LYS A 90 37.98 -7.35 -17.40
C LYS A 90 36.79 -7.68 -18.30
N LEU A 91 35.62 -8.02 -17.75
CA LEU A 91 34.38 -8.26 -18.50
C LEU A 91 34.00 -7.04 -19.35
N ILE A 92 34.12 -5.83 -18.79
CA ILE A 92 33.85 -4.58 -19.53
C ILE A 92 34.90 -4.34 -20.62
N GLU A 93 36.20 -4.58 -20.36
CA GLU A 93 37.26 -4.49 -21.37
C GLU A 93 37.03 -5.47 -22.53
N ASP A 94 36.66 -6.70 -22.23
CA ASP A 94 36.38 -7.72 -23.23
C ASP A 94 35.11 -7.42 -24.05
N LEU A 95 34.09 -6.84 -23.44
CA LEU A 95 32.90 -6.30 -24.15
C LEU A 95 33.30 -5.17 -25.09
N MET A 96 34.05 -4.18 -24.62
CA MET A 96 34.46 -3.02 -25.40
C MET A 96 35.42 -3.37 -26.54
N SER A 97 36.27 -4.38 -26.35
CA SER A 97 37.21 -4.87 -27.37
C SER A 97 36.60 -5.92 -28.32
N GLY A 98 35.33 -6.34 -28.10
CA GLY A 98 34.65 -7.35 -28.90
C GLY A 98 35.17 -8.79 -28.70
N LYS A 99 35.87 -9.05 -27.59
CA LYS A 99 36.37 -10.39 -27.23
C LYS A 99 35.37 -11.20 -26.39
N ALA A 100 34.39 -10.55 -25.78
CA ALA A 100 33.42 -11.21 -24.94
C ALA A 100 32.51 -12.16 -25.74
N VAL A 101 32.23 -13.34 -25.17
CA VAL A 101 31.24 -14.27 -25.71
C VAL A 101 29.87 -13.92 -25.15
N VAL A 102 29.00 -13.44 -26.03
CA VAL A 102 27.61 -13.03 -25.68
C VAL A 102 26.67 -14.17 -25.91
N ILE A 103 25.92 -14.54 -24.88
CA ILE A 103 24.85 -15.54 -24.96
C ILE A 103 23.51 -14.81 -25.05
N ILE A 104 22.80 -14.97 -26.14
CA ILE A 104 21.46 -14.43 -26.34
C ILE A 104 20.45 -15.39 -25.72
N ARG A 105 19.53 -14.86 -24.90
CA ARG A 105 18.53 -15.62 -24.16
C ARG A 105 17.13 -15.16 -24.53
N GLY A 106 16.36 -16.05 -25.21
CA GLY A 106 14.94 -15.82 -25.49
C GLY A 106 14.62 -14.46 -26.13
N GLU A 107 13.44 -13.93 -25.85
CA GLU A 107 12.88 -12.76 -26.53
C GLU A 107 13.46 -11.38 -26.12
N GLY A 108 14.55 -11.30 -25.44
CA GLY A 108 15.11 -9.97 -25.15
C GLY A 108 16.14 -9.91 -24.01
N GLY A 109 16.85 -10.98 -23.76
CA GLY A 109 17.90 -11.00 -22.77
C GLY A 109 19.25 -11.40 -23.35
N VAL A 110 20.33 -10.89 -22.74
CA VAL A 110 21.71 -11.29 -23.03
C VAL A 110 22.43 -11.64 -21.73
N SER A 111 23.44 -12.51 -21.83
CA SER A 111 24.37 -12.73 -20.71
C SER A 111 25.79 -12.88 -21.23
N VAL A 112 26.73 -12.44 -20.39
CA VAL A 112 28.17 -12.59 -20.61
C VAL A 112 28.75 -13.19 -19.35
N HIS A 113 29.61 -14.20 -19.51
CA HIS A 113 30.24 -14.91 -18.40
C HIS A 113 31.70 -14.60 -18.34
N GLU A 114 32.18 -14.25 -17.18
CA GLU A 114 33.60 -14.11 -16.86
C GLU A 114 33.84 -14.81 -15.52
N GLU A 115 34.79 -15.74 -15.49
CA GLU A 115 35.17 -16.55 -14.33
C GLU A 115 34.12 -16.66 -13.19
N ARG A 116 34.15 -15.71 -12.24
CA ARG A 116 33.29 -15.70 -11.05
C ARG A 116 32.04 -14.83 -11.18
N ILE A 117 31.91 -14.08 -12.29
CA ILE A 117 30.83 -13.11 -12.50
C ILE A 117 30.07 -13.41 -13.80
N MET A 118 28.75 -13.23 -13.76
CA MET A 118 27.91 -13.25 -14.95
C MET A 118 27.14 -11.94 -15.04
N LEU A 119 27.38 -11.19 -16.10
CA LEU A 119 26.51 -10.06 -16.48
C LEU A 119 25.24 -10.62 -17.14
N LYS A 120 24.09 -10.21 -16.61
CA LYS A 120 22.77 -10.52 -17.14
C LYS A 120 22.04 -9.23 -17.45
N VAL A 121 21.57 -9.07 -18.68
CA VAL A 121 20.82 -7.91 -19.13
C VAL A 121 19.51 -8.37 -19.76
N ASP A 122 18.38 -7.89 -19.24
CA ASP A 122 17.07 -8.23 -19.76
C ASP A 122 16.29 -6.95 -20.08
N LYS A 123 15.53 -6.98 -21.19
CA LYS A 123 14.53 -5.98 -21.51
C LYS A 123 13.22 -6.37 -20.84
N THR A 124 12.67 -5.50 -20.05
CA THR A 124 11.38 -5.68 -19.35
C THR A 124 10.37 -4.64 -19.85
N SER A 125 9.11 -4.78 -19.45
CA SER A 125 8.06 -3.79 -19.74
C SER A 125 8.35 -2.40 -19.12
N THR A 126 9.18 -2.37 -18.08
CA THR A 126 9.55 -1.14 -17.34
C THR A 126 10.92 -0.57 -17.75
N GLY A 127 11.66 -1.25 -18.62
CA GLY A 127 12.99 -0.81 -19.07
C GLY A 127 14.01 -1.94 -19.17
N ILE A 128 15.27 -1.58 -18.99
CA ILE A 128 16.39 -2.51 -19.05
C ILE A 128 16.89 -2.81 -17.65
N THR A 129 16.95 -4.08 -17.28
CA THR A 129 17.55 -4.58 -16.05
C THR A 129 18.99 -5.01 -16.30
N VAL A 130 19.93 -4.52 -15.49
CA VAL A 130 21.36 -4.90 -15.54
C VAL A 130 21.72 -5.55 -14.21
N GLN A 131 22.15 -6.79 -14.23
CA GLN A 131 22.47 -7.58 -13.05
C GLN A 131 23.84 -8.22 -13.16
N LEU A 132 24.66 -8.06 -12.11
CA LEU A 132 25.88 -8.85 -11.91
C LEU A 132 25.54 -9.99 -10.94
N LYS A 133 25.73 -11.22 -11.38
CA LYS A 133 25.50 -12.43 -10.58
C LYS A 133 26.83 -13.03 -10.14
N LEU A 134 26.85 -13.44 -8.89
CA LEU A 134 28.03 -14.02 -8.23
C LEU A 134 27.92 -15.55 -8.30
N ASN A 135 28.93 -16.22 -8.85
CA ASN A 135 28.90 -17.67 -9.03
C ASN A 135 29.37 -18.41 -7.77
N ASP A 136 30.36 -17.87 -7.06
CA ASP A 136 31.08 -18.59 -5.99
C ASP A 136 30.78 -18.07 -4.57
N LEU A 137 30.00 -16.99 -4.42
CA LEU A 137 29.60 -16.51 -3.10
C LEU A 137 28.48 -17.38 -2.54
N GLU A 138 28.84 -18.24 -1.57
CA GLU A 138 27.88 -19.11 -0.92
C GLU A 138 26.91 -18.34 -0.01
N GLY A 139 25.63 -18.76 -0.02
CA GLY A 139 24.65 -18.23 0.92
C GLY A 139 24.85 -18.79 2.32
N VAL A 140 24.43 -18.01 3.31
CA VAL A 140 24.51 -18.37 4.73
C VAL A 140 23.19 -18.91 5.24
N THR A 141 23.26 -19.84 6.22
CA THR A 141 22.09 -20.28 6.96
C THR A 141 22.01 -19.49 8.26
N ILE A 142 20.87 -18.84 8.49
CA ILE A 142 20.59 -18.09 9.70
C ILE A 142 19.54 -18.82 10.54
N LYS A 143 19.63 -18.68 11.85
CA LYS A 143 18.60 -19.12 12.80
C LYS A 143 17.76 -17.91 13.16
N VAL A 144 16.50 -17.91 12.69
CA VAL A 144 15.56 -16.83 12.98
C VAL A 144 14.87 -17.12 14.32
N PRO A 145 14.90 -16.18 15.28
CA PRO A 145 14.24 -16.35 16.57
C PRO A 145 12.72 -16.29 16.43
N ASP A 146 12.02 -17.03 17.30
CA ASP A 146 10.57 -16.86 17.45
C ASP A 146 10.29 -15.81 18.54
N VAL A 147 10.36 -14.55 18.14
CA VAL A 147 10.15 -13.40 19.05
C VAL A 147 8.70 -13.29 19.53
N PHE A 148 7.76 -13.77 18.72
CA PHE A 148 6.33 -13.71 19.08
C PHE A 148 6.02 -14.65 20.24
N ARG A 149 6.56 -15.87 20.21
CA ARG A 149 6.39 -16.83 21.30
C ARG A 149 6.90 -16.32 22.65
N ARG A 150 7.94 -15.47 22.62
CA ARG A 150 8.55 -14.92 23.84
C ARG A 150 7.86 -13.68 24.38
N THR A 151 6.98 -13.08 23.61
CA THR A 151 6.31 -11.81 23.94
C THR A 151 4.80 -11.94 24.14
N MET A 152 4.28 -13.15 24.03
CA MET A 152 2.86 -13.49 24.20
C MET A 152 2.70 -14.61 25.22
N SER A 153 1.52 -14.71 25.84
CA SER A 153 1.13 -15.93 26.57
C SER A 153 0.97 -17.10 25.60
N GLU A 154 1.02 -18.34 26.09
CA GLU A 154 0.88 -19.52 25.23
C GLU A 154 -0.48 -19.53 24.49
N GLU A 155 -1.56 -19.12 25.14
CA GLU A 155 -2.89 -19.05 24.52
C GLU A 155 -2.98 -17.98 23.43
N GLU A 156 -2.39 -16.79 23.65
CA GLU A 156 -2.31 -15.71 22.64
C GLU A 156 -1.45 -16.16 21.47
N TYR A 157 -0.32 -16.82 21.74
CA TYR A 157 0.58 -17.29 20.71
C TYR A 157 -0.08 -18.35 19.83
N GLU A 158 -0.78 -19.35 20.40
CA GLU A 158 -1.51 -20.37 19.63
C GLU A 158 -2.57 -19.75 18.72
N ARG A 159 -3.33 -18.76 19.19
CA ARG A 159 -4.28 -18.03 18.34
C ARG A 159 -3.56 -17.26 17.24
N PHE A 160 -2.50 -16.54 17.60
CA PHE A 160 -1.70 -15.75 16.68
C PHE A 160 -1.11 -16.58 15.52
N ILE A 161 -0.50 -17.73 15.80
CA ILE A 161 0.15 -18.55 14.76
C ILE A 161 -0.84 -19.20 13.80
N ASN A 162 -2.03 -19.56 14.29
CA ASN A 162 -3.03 -20.28 13.51
C ASN A 162 -3.85 -19.34 12.60
N ASP A 163 -3.91 -18.07 12.91
CA ASP A 163 -4.71 -17.09 12.18
C ASP A 163 -3.84 -15.91 11.69
N VAL A 164 -3.47 -14.98 12.57
CA VAL A 164 -2.81 -13.72 12.20
C VAL A 164 -1.45 -13.95 11.55
N LEU A 165 -0.57 -14.78 12.15
CA LEU A 165 0.76 -15.03 11.57
C LEU A 165 0.68 -15.77 10.23
N LYS A 166 -0.25 -16.71 10.11
CA LYS A 166 -0.51 -17.40 8.84
C LYS A 166 -0.98 -16.42 7.78
N ALA A 167 -1.85 -15.49 8.14
CA ALA A 167 -2.37 -14.47 7.24
C ALA A 167 -1.30 -13.43 6.85
N LEU A 168 -0.47 -12.95 7.80
CA LEU A 168 0.68 -12.08 7.51
C LEU A 168 1.64 -12.72 6.49
N ARG A 169 1.94 -14.02 6.66
CA ARG A 169 2.76 -14.77 5.69
C ARG A 169 2.09 -14.82 4.34
N GLY A 170 0.79 -15.18 4.31
CA GLY A 170 0.03 -15.31 3.08
C GLY A 170 -0.01 -14.02 2.26
N GLY A 171 -0.27 -12.87 2.88
CA GLY A 171 -0.28 -11.59 2.19
C GLY A 171 1.08 -11.23 1.60
N LEU A 172 2.18 -11.50 2.33
CA LEU A 172 3.53 -11.25 1.83
C LEU A 172 3.92 -12.23 0.71
N GLU A 173 3.48 -13.50 0.79
CA GLU A 173 3.76 -14.49 -0.25
C GLU A 173 2.99 -14.25 -1.54
N GLU A 174 1.73 -13.80 -1.47
CA GLU A 174 0.93 -13.52 -2.66
C GLU A 174 1.51 -12.34 -3.47
N THR A 175 2.15 -11.38 -2.80
CA THR A 175 2.74 -10.20 -3.44
C THR A 175 4.22 -10.42 -3.79
N ASP A 176 5.12 -10.31 -2.82
CA ASP A 176 6.57 -10.33 -3.02
C ASP A 176 7.19 -11.74 -2.98
N GLY A 177 6.45 -12.74 -2.50
CA GLY A 177 6.94 -14.10 -2.38
C GLY A 177 6.89 -14.90 -3.68
N PHE A 178 7.77 -15.89 -3.78
CA PHE A 178 7.72 -16.90 -4.83
C PHE A 178 8.03 -18.30 -4.29
N VAL A 179 7.71 -19.32 -5.10
CA VAL A 179 7.94 -20.71 -4.73
C VAL A 179 9.28 -21.19 -5.30
N ASP A 180 10.21 -21.57 -4.41
CA ASP A 180 11.46 -22.22 -4.77
C ASP A 180 11.45 -23.67 -4.27
N ARG A 181 11.22 -24.62 -5.16
CA ARG A 181 11.14 -26.08 -4.86
C ARG A 181 10.19 -26.38 -3.69
N SER A 182 8.94 -25.95 -3.79
CA SER A 182 7.88 -26.04 -2.77
C SER A 182 8.07 -25.16 -1.52
N LYS A 183 9.20 -24.49 -1.35
CA LYS A 183 9.50 -23.64 -0.21
C LYS A 183 9.27 -22.18 -0.55
N VAL A 184 8.87 -21.39 0.44
CA VAL A 184 8.70 -19.97 0.24
C VAL A 184 10.06 -19.28 0.19
N ALA A 185 10.21 -18.41 -0.79
CA ALA A 185 11.36 -17.54 -0.95
C ALA A 185 10.91 -16.12 -1.34
N MET A 186 11.78 -15.16 -1.16
CA MET A 186 11.59 -13.77 -1.54
C MET A 186 12.92 -13.17 -1.99
N ASP A 187 12.89 -12.38 -3.05
CA ASP A 187 14.00 -11.50 -3.44
C ASP A 187 13.65 -10.07 -3.04
N THR A 188 14.55 -9.40 -2.34
CA THR A 188 14.35 -8.02 -1.93
C THR A 188 15.65 -7.21 -1.97
N MET A 189 15.53 -5.92 -2.26
CA MET A 189 16.61 -4.94 -2.15
C MET A 189 16.49 -4.09 -0.88
N GLN A 190 15.43 -4.31 -0.07
CA GLN A 190 15.09 -3.46 1.06
C GLN A 190 15.38 -4.14 2.39
N VAL A 191 16.17 -3.50 3.24
CA VAL A 191 16.55 -4.01 4.57
C VAL A 191 15.32 -4.29 5.42
N TRP A 192 14.35 -3.36 5.48
CA TRP A 192 13.14 -3.54 6.27
C TRP A 192 12.36 -4.79 5.87
N GLN A 193 12.26 -5.06 4.57
CA GLN A 193 11.51 -6.20 4.06
C GLN A 193 12.20 -7.53 4.39
N ALA A 194 13.54 -7.55 4.32
CA ALA A 194 14.33 -8.71 4.73
C ALA A 194 14.14 -9.04 6.23
N VAL A 195 14.14 -8.01 7.10
CA VAL A 195 13.91 -8.18 8.55
C VAL A 195 12.49 -8.68 8.83
N VAL A 196 11.47 -8.01 8.26
CA VAL A 196 10.07 -8.40 8.45
C VAL A 196 9.83 -9.82 7.95
N TRP A 197 10.30 -10.14 6.74
CA TRP A 197 10.17 -11.49 6.19
C TRP A 197 10.83 -12.52 7.12
N ALA A 198 12.06 -12.29 7.56
CA ALA A 198 12.75 -13.22 8.45
C ALA A 198 11.94 -13.48 9.72
N LEU A 199 11.45 -12.43 10.39
CA LEU A 199 10.69 -12.54 11.64
C LEU A 199 9.35 -13.30 11.47
N LEU A 200 8.71 -13.17 10.30
CA LEU A 200 7.49 -13.93 10.01
C LEU A 200 7.76 -15.43 9.80
N TYR A 201 9.02 -15.86 9.57
CA TYR A 201 9.40 -17.25 9.33
C TYR A 201 10.44 -17.74 10.33
N PRO A 202 10.11 -17.84 11.64
CA PRO A 202 11.05 -18.34 12.63
C PRO A 202 11.52 -19.75 12.32
N GLY A 203 12.79 -20.03 12.66
CA GLY A 203 13.45 -21.30 12.41
C GLY A 203 14.71 -21.15 11.58
N ARG A 204 14.90 -21.99 10.55
CA ARG A 204 16.06 -21.91 9.66
C ARG A 204 15.68 -21.19 8.36
N ALA A 205 16.45 -20.19 8.02
CA ALA A 205 16.36 -19.50 6.73
C ALA A 205 17.73 -19.49 6.06
N ARG A 206 17.75 -19.64 4.74
CA ARG A 206 18.96 -19.44 3.92
C ARG A 206 18.89 -18.05 3.30
N VAL A 207 19.96 -17.30 3.48
CA VAL A 207 20.13 -15.98 2.87
C VAL A 207 21.26 -16.05 1.86
N ARG A 208 21.06 -15.50 0.67
CA ARG A 208 22.11 -15.35 -0.33
C ARG A 208 21.89 -14.06 -1.13
N ILE A 209 22.94 -13.56 -1.73
CA ILE A 209 22.84 -12.51 -2.72
C ILE A 209 22.45 -13.14 -4.04
N SER A 210 21.31 -12.72 -4.60
CA SER A 210 20.80 -13.23 -5.88
C SER A 210 21.34 -12.46 -7.06
N ALA A 211 21.63 -11.17 -6.89
CA ALA A 211 22.23 -10.30 -7.89
C ALA A 211 22.68 -8.99 -7.26
N ILE A 212 23.57 -8.29 -7.97
CA ILE A 212 23.83 -6.88 -7.80
C ILE A 212 23.17 -6.19 -8.99
N ASN A 213 22.20 -5.32 -8.72
CA ASN A 213 21.49 -4.59 -9.76
C ASN A 213 22.19 -3.25 -10.00
N VAL A 214 22.50 -2.97 -11.26
CA VAL A 214 23.10 -1.70 -11.68
C VAL A 214 22.03 -0.87 -12.38
N ASN A 215 21.37 -0.01 -11.61
CA ASN A 215 20.28 0.84 -12.08
C ASN A 215 20.80 2.16 -12.67
N ASP A 216 19.92 3.00 -13.22
CA ASP A 216 20.30 4.34 -13.67
C ASP A 216 20.69 5.27 -12.53
N GLY A 217 20.12 5.08 -11.35
CA GLY A 217 20.26 5.94 -10.17
C GLY A 217 21.20 5.42 -9.09
N ASP A 218 21.47 4.10 -9.04
CA ASP A 218 22.19 3.46 -7.93
C ASP A 218 22.69 2.05 -8.28
N VAL A 219 23.45 1.47 -7.34
CA VAL A 219 23.81 0.03 -7.31
C VAL A 219 23.19 -0.57 -6.06
N THR A 220 22.39 -1.62 -6.21
CA THR A 220 21.68 -2.25 -5.10
C THR A 220 21.93 -3.75 -5.02
N ILE A 221 21.89 -4.30 -3.81
CA ILE A 221 22.02 -5.74 -3.56
C ILE A 221 20.62 -6.36 -3.50
N ALA A 222 20.39 -7.40 -4.31
CA ALA A 222 19.20 -8.23 -4.20
C ALA A 222 19.47 -9.41 -3.27
N TRP A 223 18.81 -9.39 -2.13
CA TRP A 223 18.85 -10.45 -1.12
C TRP A 223 17.81 -11.51 -1.46
N ARG A 224 18.23 -12.78 -1.55
CA ARG A 224 17.31 -13.91 -1.61
C ARG A 224 17.21 -14.58 -0.25
N LEU A 225 16.02 -14.57 0.30
CA LEU A 225 15.69 -15.26 1.54
C LEU A 225 14.84 -16.49 1.20
N ARG A 226 15.17 -17.65 1.79
CA ARG A 226 14.43 -18.89 1.61
C ARG A 226 14.28 -19.61 2.93
N THR A 227 13.06 -19.98 3.26
CA THR A 227 12.76 -20.75 4.46
C THR A 227 12.67 -22.25 4.17
N SER A 228 12.60 -23.06 5.23
CA SER A 228 12.27 -24.48 5.14
C SER A 228 10.76 -24.76 5.07
N ARG A 229 9.90 -23.74 5.24
CA ARG A 229 8.45 -23.88 5.24
C ARG A 229 7.91 -24.00 3.82
N GLU A 230 6.81 -24.70 3.68
CA GLU A 230 6.08 -24.75 2.43
C GLU A 230 5.36 -23.44 2.15
N SER A 231 5.28 -23.08 0.88
CA SER A 231 4.61 -21.85 0.46
C SER A 231 3.09 -21.96 0.60
N LEU A 232 2.50 -20.83 1.00
CA LEU A 232 1.06 -20.59 1.03
C LEU A 232 0.56 -19.92 -0.26
N LYS A 233 1.47 -19.47 -1.15
CA LYS A 233 1.13 -18.74 -2.39
C LYS A 233 0.13 -19.53 -3.24
N GLY A 234 -0.93 -18.87 -3.68
CA GLY A 234 -2.05 -19.46 -4.40
C GLY A 234 -2.97 -20.35 -3.56
N LYS A 235 -2.59 -20.67 -2.30
CA LYS A 235 -3.39 -21.50 -1.39
C LYS A 235 -4.18 -20.67 -0.39
N ILE A 236 -3.62 -19.53 0.03
CA ILE A 236 -4.22 -18.68 1.06
C ILE A 236 -5.52 -18.03 0.56
N LEU A 237 -5.58 -17.65 -0.71
CA LEU A 237 -6.78 -17.09 -1.32
C LEU A 237 -7.94 -18.09 -1.32
N ASN A 238 -7.65 -19.38 -1.51
CA ASN A 238 -8.65 -20.46 -1.46
C ASN A 238 -9.24 -20.71 -0.06
N ILE A 239 -8.62 -20.18 0.97
CA ILE A 239 -9.10 -20.28 2.36
C ILE A 239 -9.40 -18.92 2.97
N ALA A 240 -9.47 -17.89 2.13
CA ALA A 240 -9.74 -16.52 2.57
C ALA A 240 -11.08 -16.38 3.32
N ASP A 241 -12.08 -17.17 2.96
CA ASP A 241 -13.36 -17.27 3.63
C ASP A 241 -13.27 -17.84 5.07
N LYS A 242 -12.20 -18.57 5.38
CA LYS A 242 -11.96 -19.19 6.69
C LYS A 242 -11.06 -18.34 7.61
N LEU A 243 -10.44 -17.29 7.08
CA LEU A 243 -9.70 -16.36 7.93
C LEU A 243 -10.67 -15.62 8.85
N SER A 244 -10.27 -15.36 10.08
CA SER A 244 -11.00 -14.42 10.94
C SER A 244 -10.92 -13.00 10.34
N ASP A 245 -11.67 -12.06 10.90
CA ASP A 245 -11.57 -10.65 10.48
C ASP A 245 -10.19 -10.07 10.83
N GLU A 246 -9.58 -10.52 11.93
CA GLU A 246 -8.20 -10.15 12.31
C GLU A 246 -7.19 -10.74 11.31
N GLY A 247 -7.34 -12.01 10.97
CA GLY A 247 -6.52 -12.65 9.94
C GLY A 247 -6.65 -11.97 8.58
N LEU A 248 -7.87 -11.60 8.18
CA LEU A 248 -8.10 -10.87 6.93
C LEU A 248 -7.38 -9.51 6.90
N LEU A 249 -7.44 -8.75 8.00
CA LEU A 249 -6.75 -7.46 8.12
C LEU A 249 -5.22 -7.63 8.15
N ALA A 250 -4.72 -8.69 8.78
CA ALA A 250 -3.31 -9.03 8.80
C ALA A 250 -2.80 -9.42 7.40
N PHE A 251 -3.58 -10.19 6.64
CA PHE A 251 -3.30 -10.49 5.23
C PHE A 251 -3.21 -9.21 4.40
N MET A 252 -4.22 -8.35 4.48
CA MET A 252 -4.24 -7.08 3.76
C MET A 252 -3.06 -6.18 4.12
N PHE A 253 -2.66 -6.17 5.40
CA PHE A 253 -1.52 -5.38 5.84
C PHE A 253 -0.24 -5.76 5.09
N THR A 254 0.15 -7.02 5.09
CA THR A 254 1.37 -7.46 4.41
C THR A 254 1.25 -7.43 2.89
N ALA A 255 0.08 -7.68 2.33
CA ALA A 255 -0.16 -7.53 0.90
C ALA A 255 0.01 -6.07 0.45
N ILE A 256 -0.47 -5.10 1.24
CA ILE A 256 -0.25 -3.68 0.97
C ILE A 256 1.22 -3.29 1.15
N LEU A 257 1.93 -3.87 2.12
CA LEU A 257 3.37 -3.65 2.25
C LEU A 257 4.14 -4.13 1.01
N GLY A 258 3.73 -5.24 0.40
CA GLY A 258 4.29 -5.74 -0.86
C GLY A 258 3.88 -4.83 -2.03
N ASP A 259 2.83 -5.18 -2.73
CA ASP A 259 2.39 -4.55 -3.97
C ASP A 259 1.50 -3.31 -3.80
N GLY A 260 1.30 -2.85 -2.56
CA GLY A 260 0.49 -1.68 -2.29
C GLY A 260 1.23 -0.35 -2.44
N CYS A 261 0.43 0.70 -2.59
CA CYS A 261 0.86 2.09 -2.50
C CYS A 261 0.03 2.79 -1.41
N VAL A 262 0.70 3.42 -0.47
CA VAL A 262 0.09 4.13 0.65
C VAL A 262 0.56 5.56 0.64
N ARG A 263 -0.36 6.51 0.48
CA ARG A 263 0.00 7.92 0.38
C ARG A 263 -1.10 8.84 0.90
N ILE A 264 -0.70 10.03 1.28
CA ILE A 264 -1.59 11.17 1.51
C ILE A 264 -1.52 12.04 0.26
N ALA A 265 -2.61 12.07 -0.51
CA ALA A 265 -2.74 12.86 -1.73
C ALA A 265 -3.46 14.18 -1.45
N LYS A 266 -3.43 15.11 -2.39
CA LYS A 266 -4.31 16.29 -2.36
C LYS A 266 -5.56 15.99 -3.17
N ASP A 267 -6.75 16.23 -2.59
CA ASP A 267 -8.01 16.19 -3.33
C ASP A 267 -8.10 17.37 -4.31
N GLY A 268 -9.11 17.38 -5.17
CA GLY A 268 -9.35 18.49 -6.13
C GLY A 268 -9.60 19.86 -5.48
N ARG A 269 -9.66 19.94 -4.14
CA ARG A 269 -9.83 21.15 -3.34
C ARG A 269 -8.59 21.50 -2.51
N GLY A 270 -7.51 20.73 -2.67
CA GLY A 270 -6.25 20.91 -1.95
C GLY A 270 -6.21 20.34 -0.53
N ASN A 271 -7.25 19.59 -0.08
CA ASN A 271 -7.23 18.94 1.23
C ASN A 271 -6.46 17.63 1.16
N ASP A 272 -5.90 17.21 2.32
CA ASP A 272 -5.28 15.91 2.45
C ASP A 272 -6.32 14.80 2.35
N GLU A 273 -6.05 13.84 1.48
CA GLU A 273 -6.86 12.65 1.23
C GLU A 273 -6.01 11.39 1.44
N ALA A 274 -6.46 10.53 2.35
CA ALA A 274 -5.84 9.23 2.56
C ALA A 274 -6.14 8.31 1.37
N VAL A 275 -5.11 7.68 0.83
CA VAL A 275 -5.22 6.72 -0.29
C VAL A 275 -4.40 5.49 0.04
N ILE A 276 -5.06 4.34 0.07
CA ILE A 276 -4.42 3.02 0.14
C ILE A 276 -4.83 2.26 -1.13
N LYS A 277 -3.86 1.73 -1.84
CA LYS A 277 -4.07 1.06 -3.10
C LYS A 277 -3.29 -0.25 -3.10
N ILE A 278 -3.83 -1.30 -3.70
CA ILE A 278 -3.13 -2.53 -4.03
C ILE A 278 -3.30 -2.83 -5.52
N ALA A 279 -2.21 -3.26 -6.15
CA ALA A 279 -2.20 -3.69 -7.54
C ALA A 279 -2.37 -5.21 -7.59
N ILE A 280 -3.31 -5.70 -8.38
CA ILE A 280 -3.61 -7.14 -8.53
C ILE A 280 -3.67 -7.42 -10.02
N SER A 281 -2.96 -8.45 -10.49
CA SER A 281 -3.02 -8.84 -11.90
C SER A 281 -4.43 -9.30 -12.27
N ASP A 282 -4.81 -9.11 -13.54
CA ASP A 282 -6.15 -9.52 -14.02
C ASP A 282 -6.38 -11.02 -13.82
N GLU A 283 -5.33 -11.82 -13.96
CA GLU A 283 -5.36 -13.28 -13.77
C GLU A 283 -5.60 -13.69 -12.32
N GLU A 284 -5.09 -12.91 -11.35
CA GLU A 284 -5.22 -13.21 -9.92
C GLU A 284 -6.48 -12.61 -9.30
N PHE A 285 -7.12 -11.63 -9.96
CA PHE A 285 -8.22 -10.86 -9.40
C PHE A 285 -9.40 -11.74 -8.94
N GLU A 286 -9.74 -12.78 -9.70
CA GLU A 286 -10.81 -13.73 -9.34
C GLU A 286 -10.55 -14.38 -7.97
N GLY A 287 -9.29 -14.72 -7.66
CA GLY A 287 -8.90 -15.26 -6.37
C GLY A 287 -8.99 -14.26 -5.22
N TRP A 288 -8.76 -12.97 -5.50
CA TRP A 288 -8.84 -11.88 -4.52
C TRP A 288 -10.25 -11.40 -4.24
N GLU A 289 -11.16 -11.56 -5.19
CA GLU A 289 -12.51 -10.98 -5.13
C GLU A 289 -13.31 -11.40 -3.88
N PRO A 290 -13.36 -12.67 -3.45
CA PRO A 290 -14.10 -13.07 -2.24
C PRO A 290 -13.59 -12.36 -0.97
N LEU A 291 -12.26 -12.18 -0.88
CA LEU A 291 -11.59 -11.50 0.22
C LEU A 291 -11.93 -10.00 0.23
N LEU A 292 -11.89 -9.36 -0.93
CA LEU A 292 -12.24 -7.96 -1.09
C LEU A 292 -13.70 -7.68 -0.75
N TRP A 293 -14.63 -8.59 -1.12
CA TRP A 293 -16.04 -8.46 -0.78
C TRP A 293 -16.30 -8.52 0.74
N ARG A 294 -15.54 -9.32 1.49
CA ARG A 294 -15.63 -9.33 2.96
C ARG A 294 -15.24 -8.00 3.59
N LEU A 295 -14.35 -7.24 2.95
CA LEU A 295 -13.94 -5.91 3.40
C LEU A 295 -14.94 -4.83 3.02
N TRP A 296 -15.79 -5.07 2.01
CA TRP A 296 -16.64 -4.06 1.37
C TRP A 296 -17.56 -3.31 2.33
N ASP A 297 -18.21 -4.00 3.22
CA ASP A 297 -19.20 -3.38 4.13
C ASP A 297 -18.55 -2.38 5.09
N ARG A 298 -17.33 -2.67 5.50
CA ARG A 298 -16.58 -1.86 6.44
C ARG A 298 -15.61 -0.89 5.78
N PHE A 299 -14.95 -1.33 4.71
CA PHE A 299 -13.90 -0.57 4.01
C PHE A 299 -14.18 -0.55 2.51
N ARG A 300 -15.08 0.30 2.07
CA ARG A 300 -15.44 0.38 0.64
C ARG A 300 -14.25 0.72 -0.23
N TRP A 301 -14.08 -0.04 -1.29
CA TRP A 301 -13.02 0.11 -2.27
C TRP A 301 -13.56 0.38 -3.67
N HIS A 302 -12.71 0.82 -4.58
CA HIS A 302 -13.02 1.01 -5.98
C HIS A 302 -11.99 0.27 -6.82
N LYS A 303 -12.48 -0.42 -7.85
CA LYS A 303 -11.64 -1.06 -8.86
C LYS A 303 -11.40 -0.07 -9.99
N TYR A 304 -10.14 0.13 -10.34
CA TYR A 304 -9.71 0.90 -11.51
C TYR A 304 -8.95 -0.05 -12.42
N PRO A 305 -9.49 -0.36 -13.62
CA PRO A 305 -8.80 -1.22 -14.58
C PRO A 305 -7.53 -0.54 -15.07
N GLY A 306 -6.44 -1.29 -15.20
CA GLY A 306 -5.18 -0.90 -15.81
C GLY A 306 -4.89 -1.74 -17.06
N ASN A 307 -3.71 -1.58 -17.66
CA ASN A 307 -3.37 -2.31 -18.89
C ASN A 307 -3.01 -3.79 -18.68
N ALA A 308 -2.59 -4.17 -17.48
CA ALA A 308 -2.24 -5.55 -17.11
C ALA A 308 -2.50 -5.82 -15.63
N VAL A 309 -2.92 -4.81 -14.89
CA VAL A 309 -3.06 -4.86 -13.44
C VAL A 309 -4.24 -3.99 -13.02
N ASP A 310 -5.19 -4.58 -12.31
CA ASP A 310 -6.28 -3.86 -11.67
C ASP A 310 -5.79 -3.17 -10.39
N ASN A 311 -6.30 -1.98 -10.14
CA ASN A 311 -6.00 -1.24 -8.93
C ASN A 311 -7.23 -1.24 -8.02
N VAL A 312 -7.12 -1.87 -6.86
CA VAL A 312 -8.12 -1.78 -5.78
C VAL A 312 -7.71 -0.62 -4.87
N VAL A 313 -8.56 0.37 -4.73
CA VAL A 313 -8.24 1.63 -4.05
C VAL A 313 -9.25 1.94 -2.95
N PHE A 314 -8.75 2.19 -1.76
CA PHE A 314 -9.47 2.70 -0.60
C PHE A 314 -9.19 4.19 -0.46
N TYR A 315 -10.22 5.01 -0.25
CA TYR A 315 -10.10 6.46 -0.19
C TYR A 315 -10.61 7.05 1.11
N SER A 316 -10.04 8.19 1.50
CA SER A 316 -10.54 9.07 2.56
C SER A 316 -10.82 8.32 3.87
N GLY A 317 -12.03 8.43 4.41
CA GLY A 317 -12.41 7.76 5.66
C GLY A 317 -12.27 6.25 5.66
N TYR A 318 -12.49 5.58 4.52
CA TYR A 318 -12.33 4.13 4.42
C TYR A 318 -10.86 3.70 4.44
N ALA A 319 -9.96 4.48 3.85
CA ALA A 319 -8.52 4.25 3.96
C ALA A 319 -8.03 4.47 5.40
N ILE A 320 -8.56 5.49 6.09
CA ILE A 320 -8.24 5.75 7.49
C ILE A 320 -8.72 4.61 8.38
N ASP A 321 -9.97 4.16 8.22
CA ASP A 321 -10.53 3.06 9.00
C ASP A 321 -9.78 1.74 8.72
N LEU A 322 -9.38 1.47 7.48
CA LEU A 322 -8.58 0.31 7.10
C LEU A 322 -7.19 0.36 7.75
N ALA A 323 -6.51 1.51 7.70
CA ALA A 323 -5.19 1.68 8.32
C ALA A 323 -5.25 1.42 9.83
N ARG A 324 -6.25 1.98 10.53
CA ARG A 324 -6.49 1.74 11.96
C ARG A 324 -6.73 0.28 12.26
N ALA A 325 -7.59 -0.36 11.49
CA ALA A 325 -7.93 -1.76 11.66
C ALA A 325 -6.72 -2.68 11.43
N MET A 326 -5.93 -2.45 10.37
CA MET A 326 -4.71 -3.20 10.12
C MET A 326 -3.69 -3.06 11.26
N ILE A 327 -3.46 -1.83 11.76
CA ILE A 327 -2.55 -1.60 12.89
C ILE A 327 -3.04 -2.31 14.16
N SER A 328 -4.35 -2.34 14.39
CA SER A 328 -4.92 -2.91 15.63
C SER A 328 -4.69 -4.41 15.78
N VAL A 329 -4.56 -5.15 14.69
CA VAL A 329 -4.37 -6.61 14.70
C VAL A 329 -2.89 -7.03 14.77
N LEU A 330 -1.95 -6.10 14.64
CA LEU A 330 -0.54 -6.41 14.70
C LEU A 330 -0.06 -6.59 16.16
N PRO A 331 0.78 -7.59 16.43
CA PRO A 331 1.42 -7.73 17.73
C PRO A 331 2.23 -6.49 18.12
N PRO A 332 2.26 -6.10 19.42
CA PRO A 332 3.01 -4.94 19.88
C PRO A 332 4.48 -4.95 19.43
N ILE A 333 5.16 -6.09 19.57
CA ILE A 333 6.57 -6.21 19.17
C ILE A 333 6.77 -5.98 17.66
N LEU A 334 5.84 -6.44 16.81
CA LEU A 334 5.93 -6.20 15.36
C LEU A 334 5.77 -4.71 15.06
N LYS A 335 4.84 -4.02 15.71
CA LYS A 335 4.67 -2.56 15.57
C LYS A 335 5.93 -1.81 15.98
N ASP A 336 6.54 -2.15 17.10
CA ASP A 336 7.77 -1.51 17.57
C ASP A 336 8.95 -1.77 16.62
N ILE A 337 9.05 -2.97 16.04
CA ILE A 337 10.04 -3.28 15.02
C ILE A 337 9.79 -2.47 13.75
N LEU A 338 8.55 -2.39 13.26
CA LEU A 338 8.19 -1.58 12.10
C LEU A 338 8.49 -0.08 12.33
N ASP A 339 8.30 0.42 13.55
CA ASP A 339 8.65 1.79 13.95
C ASP A 339 10.17 2.03 13.88
N ALA A 340 10.97 1.07 14.33
CA ALA A 340 12.43 1.13 14.21
C ALA A 340 12.91 1.08 12.76
N LEU A 341 12.29 0.24 11.94
CA LEU A 341 12.59 0.11 10.50
C LEU A 341 12.22 1.38 9.71
N SER A 342 11.21 2.12 10.14
CA SER A 342 10.88 3.49 9.72
C SER A 342 10.79 3.71 8.20
N PHE A 343 10.29 2.74 7.45
CA PHE A 343 10.13 2.83 6.00
C PHE A 343 8.83 3.53 5.57
N GLU A 344 8.83 4.10 4.39
CA GLU A 344 7.79 5.03 3.93
C GLU A 344 6.37 4.47 4.00
N LYS A 345 6.14 3.23 3.51
CA LYS A 345 4.78 2.63 3.52
C LYS A 345 4.23 2.52 4.94
N TRP A 346 5.05 2.08 5.90
CA TRP A 346 4.62 1.99 7.31
C TRP A 346 4.32 3.36 7.92
N LEU A 347 5.22 4.32 7.71
CA LEU A 347 5.03 5.68 8.20
C LEU A 347 3.76 6.32 7.63
N ASN A 348 3.46 6.07 6.36
CA ASN A 348 2.24 6.55 5.74
C ASN A 348 0.99 5.84 6.29
N ILE A 349 1.03 4.52 6.54
CA ILE A 349 -0.08 3.80 7.22
C ILE A 349 -0.34 4.42 8.59
N LYS A 350 0.69 4.70 9.39
CA LYS A 350 0.55 5.35 10.70
C LYS A 350 -0.05 6.74 10.58
N ARG A 351 0.51 7.60 9.72
CA ARG A 351 -0.02 8.96 9.48
C ARG A 351 -1.48 8.93 9.06
N ILE A 352 -1.83 8.03 8.13
CA ILE A 352 -3.22 7.85 7.69
C ILE A 352 -4.10 7.42 8.86
N SER A 353 -3.66 6.51 9.71
CA SER A 353 -4.43 6.05 10.87
C SER A 353 -4.74 7.16 11.89
N GLU A 354 -3.87 8.18 11.98
CA GLU A 354 -4.00 9.32 12.86
C GLU A 354 -4.89 10.44 12.28
N MET A 355 -5.17 10.40 10.95
CA MET A 355 -6.02 11.41 10.32
C MET A 355 -7.45 11.36 10.86
N GLU A 356 -8.06 12.53 11.02
CA GLU A 356 -9.47 12.63 11.36
C GLU A 356 -10.37 12.25 10.18
N VAL A 357 -11.34 11.38 10.44
CA VAL A 357 -12.40 11.08 9.47
C VAL A 357 -13.38 12.25 9.46
N LYS A 358 -13.16 13.21 8.57
CA LYS A 358 -14.03 14.40 8.48
C LYS A 358 -15.46 14.00 8.09
N TRP A 359 -15.59 13.07 7.11
CA TRP A 359 -16.90 12.68 6.58
C TRP A 359 -16.91 11.23 6.11
N ARG A 360 -17.96 10.48 6.47
CA ARG A 360 -18.25 9.16 5.88
C ARG A 360 -19.28 9.33 4.75
N ARG A 361 -19.14 8.52 3.70
CA ARG A 361 -20.12 8.50 2.61
C ARG A 361 -21.49 8.13 3.19
N GLY A 362 -22.52 8.97 2.94
CA GLY A 362 -23.85 8.80 3.47
C GLY A 362 -24.18 9.65 4.72
N GLU A 363 -23.20 10.08 5.52
CA GLU A 363 -23.47 10.96 6.68
C GLU A 363 -24.12 12.29 6.30
N MET A 364 -23.89 12.73 5.06
CA MET A 364 -24.45 13.96 4.49
C MET A 364 -25.68 13.71 3.66
N GLN A 365 -26.17 12.49 3.61
CA GLN A 365 -27.31 12.11 2.81
C GLN A 365 -28.54 11.90 3.66
N ILE A 366 -29.67 12.33 3.12
CA ILE A 366 -31.00 12.00 3.60
C ILE A 366 -31.75 11.23 2.53
N GLU A 367 -32.64 10.36 2.94
CA GLU A 367 -33.55 9.67 2.01
C GLU A 367 -34.81 10.49 1.84
N VAL A 368 -35.15 10.83 0.60
CA VAL A 368 -36.41 11.55 0.23
C VAL A 368 -37.08 10.77 -0.87
N ALA A 369 -38.32 10.33 -0.63
CA ALA A 369 -39.11 9.54 -1.56
C ALA A 369 -38.37 8.29 -2.13
N GLY A 370 -37.57 7.59 -1.28
CA GLY A 370 -36.82 6.40 -1.68
C GLY A 370 -35.48 6.66 -2.35
N TYR A 371 -35.13 7.93 -2.58
CA TYR A 371 -33.85 8.32 -3.18
C TYR A 371 -32.94 9.05 -2.20
N LYS A 372 -31.61 8.83 -2.33
CA LYS A 372 -30.60 9.47 -1.47
C LYS A 372 -30.18 10.83 -2.00
N PHE A 373 -30.39 11.85 -1.22
CA PHE A 373 -30.00 13.22 -1.51
C PHE A 373 -28.88 13.67 -0.58
N THR A 374 -27.84 14.28 -1.12
CA THR A 374 -26.76 14.91 -0.35
C THR A 374 -27.19 16.29 0.08
N VAL A 375 -27.08 16.59 1.38
CA VAL A 375 -27.29 17.95 1.91
C VAL A 375 -26.04 18.76 1.64
N ASP A 376 -26.08 19.70 0.71
CA ASP A 376 -24.95 20.57 0.37
C ASP A 376 -25.18 22.02 0.79
N VAL A 377 -24.10 22.64 1.29
CA VAL A 377 -24.04 24.08 1.58
C VAL A 377 -23.17 24.70 0.51
N GLN A 378 -23.77 25.38 -0.44
CA GLN A 378 -23.12 25.91 -1.63
C GLN A 378 -22.25 27.13 -1.32
N GLN A 379 -21.46 27.58 -2.31
CA GLN A 379 -20.57 28.74 -2.15
C GLN A 379 -21.32 30.08 -1.96
N ASP A 380 -22.53 30.16 -2.49
CA ASP A 380 -23.43 31.30 -2.34
C ASP A 380 -24.24 31.28 -1.02
N ASP A 381 -23.80 30.47 -0.05
CA ASP A 381 -24.43 30.32 1.25
C ASP A 381 -25.85 29.75 1.18
N THR A 382 -26.24 29.02 0.11
CA THR A 382 -27.52 28.31 0.06
C THR A 382 -27.39 26.86 0.49
N VAL A 383 -28.48 26.28 1.04
CA VAL A 383 -28.59 24.84 1.32
C VAL A 383 -29.44 24.21 0.25
N VAL A 384 -28.91 23.13 -0.33
CA VAL A 384 -29.60 22.40 -1.38
C VAL A 384 -29.46 20.88 -1.14
N LEU A 385 -30.47 20.12 -1.55
CA LEU A 385 -30.44 18.67 -1.56
C LEU A 385 -30.13 18.20 -2.98
N GLU A 386 -29.07 17.41 -3.19
CA GLU A 386 -28.66 16.98 -4.51
C GLU A 386 -28.65 15.46 -4.65
N HIS A 387 -29.32 14.95 -5.67
CA HIS A 387 -29.24 13.58 -6.14
C HIS A 387 -28.53 13.53 -7.49
N ARG A 388 -27.53 12.63 -7.63
CA ARG A 388 -26.82 12.43 -8.89
C ARG A 388 -27.41 11.21 -9.61
N ALA A 389 -28.18 11.46 -10.64
CA ALA A 389 -28.76 10.46 -11.51
C ALA A 389 -27.78 10.07 -12.64
N LYS A 390 -27.77 8.80 -13.02
CA LYS A 390 -26.89 8.27 -14.09
C LYS A 390 -27.37 8.71 -15.47
N ASP A 391 -28.69 8.75 -15.66
CA ASP A 391 -29.34 9.05 -16.93
C ASP A 391 -30.67 9.79 -16.73
N ASP A 392 -31.33 10.15 -17.83
CA ASP A 392 -32.59 10.87 -17.81
C ASP A 392 -33.77 9.98 -17.29
N THR A 393 -33.69 8.66 -17.44
CA THR A 393 -34.69 7.72 -16.90
C THR A 393 -34.69 7.75 -15.37
N GLU A 394 -33.51 7.77 -14.74
CA GLU A 394 -33.39 7.90 -13.30
C GLU A 394 -33.90 9.28 -12.83
N VAL A 395 -33.61 10.35 -13.59
CA VAL A 395 -34.17 11.71 -13.31
C VAL A 395 -35.68 11.68 -13.26
N ASP A 396 -36.33 11.11 -14.28
CA ASP A 396 -37.78 11.03 -14.36
C ASP A 396 -38.34 10.18 -13.21
N GLY A 397 -37.68 9.08 -12.86
CA GLY A 397 -38.05 8.25 -11.70
C GLY A 397 -38.02 9.03 -10.39
N VAL A 398 -36.93 9.82 -10.14
CA VAL A 398 -36.77 10.68 -8.95
C VAL A 398 -37.91 11.72 -8.89
N ILE A 399 -38.17 12.41 -10.00
CA ILE A 399 -39.21 13.46 -10.07
C ILE A 399 -40.58 12.85 -9.82
N SER A 400 -40.89 11.72 -10.45
CA SER A 400 -42.19 11.02 -10.29
C SER A 400 -42.39 10.60 -8.84
N ALA A 401 -41.37 10.04 -8.17
CA ALA A 401 -41.47 9.65 -6.78
C ALA A 401 -41.64 10.85 -5.82
N LEU A 402 -40.92 11.96 -6.09
CA LEU A 402 -41.09 13.19 -5.32
C LEU A 402 -42.50 13.76 -5.45
N ARG A 403 -43.05 13.84 -6.67
CA ARG A 403 -44.41 14.31 -6.93
C ARG A 403 -45.47 13.40 -6.33
N ALA A 404 -45.30 12.08 -6.46
CA ALA A 404 -46.22 11.12 -5.86
C ALA A 404 -46.32 11.27 -4.34
N ARG A 405 -45.20 11.60 -3.66
CA ARG A 405 -45.15 11.74 -2.20
C ARG A 405 -45.55 13.13 -1.71
N TYR A 406 -45.16 14.18 -2.41
CA TYR A 406 -45.31 15.58 -1.94
C TYR A 406 -46.24 16.43 -2.79
N GLY A 407 -46.79 15.88 -3.85
CA GLY A 407 -47.70 16.56 -4.77
C GLY A 407 -47.02 17.20 -5.99
N ASP A 408 -47.81 17.51 -7.03
CA ASP A 408 -47.33 18.01 -8.32
C ASP A 408 -46.60 19.36 -8.21
N GLY A 409 -46.86 20.13 -7.15
CA GLY A 409 -46.20 21.41 -6.88
C GLY A 409 -44.77 21.28 -6.32
N PHE A 410 -44.25 20.05 -6.13
CA PHE A 410 -42.90 19.85 -5.66
C PHE A 410 -41.89 20.14 -6.78
N ALA A 411 -41.22 21.28 -6.69
CA ALA A 411 -40.30 21.74 -7.72
C ALA A 411 -38.86 21.29 -7.45
N VAL A 412 -38.17 20.91 -8.51
CA VAL A 412 -36.75 20.56 -8.50
C VAL A 412 -36.02 21.29 -9.64
N ASN A 413 -34.72 21.51 -9.46
CA ASN A 413 -33.84 22.02 -10.50
C ASN A 413 -33.04 20.83 -11.08
N ILE A 414 -32.93 20.77 -12.41
CA ILE A 414 -32.12 19.76 -13.08
C ILE A 414 -30.91 20.45 -13.73
N ARG A 415 -29.72 19.95 -13.48
CA ARG A 415 -28.50 20.45 -14.12
C ARG A 415 -27.58 19.30 -14.57
N LYS A 416 -26.76 19.55 -15.59
CA LYS A 416 -25.71 18.62 -16.03
C LYS A 416 -24.44 18.85 -15.20
N SER A 417 -23.84 17.76 -14.70
CA SER A 417 -22.57 17.81 -13.98
C SER A 417 -21.67 16.64 -14.46
N GLY A 418 -20.78 16.95 -15.39
CA GLY A 418 -19.98 15.94 -16.10
C GLY A 418 -20.88 14.92 -16.82
N ARG A 419 -20.70 13.63 -16.50
CA ARG A 419 -21.49 12.52 -17.05
C ARG A 419 -22.84 12.29 -16.33
N TYR A 420 -23.11 13.01 -15.24
CA TYR A 420 -24.31 12.83 -14.41
C TYR A 420 -25.31 13.96 -14.66
N ARG A 421 -26.61 13.64 -14.40
CA ARG A 421 -27.66 14.64 -14.17
C ARG A 421 -27.78 14.85 -12.66
N VAL A 422 -27.94 16.08 -12.23
CA VAL A 422 -28.17 16.42 -10.82
C VAL A 422 -29.58 16.92 -10.65
N VAL A 423 -30.40 16.21 -9.87
CA VAL A 423 -31.72 16.66 -9.41
C VAL A 423 -31.49 17.38 -8.08
N ALA A 424 -31.77 18.68 -8.04
CA ALA A 424 -31.54 19.52 -6.88
C ALA A 424 -32.87 20.02 -6.31
N ILE A 425 -33.10 19.85 -5.00
CA ILE A 425 -34.23 20.38 -4.26
C ILE A 425 -33.74 21.62 -3.49
N PRO A 426 -34.14 22.83 -3.91
CA PRO A 426 -33.72 24.06 -3.23
C PRO A 426 -34.38 24.22 -1.86
N MET A 427 -33.75 25.02 -0.99
CA MET A 427 -34.17 25.18 0.40
C MET A 427 -35.61 25.67 0.54
N TYR A 428 -36.04 26.63 -0.27
CA TYR A 428 -37.42 27.19 -0.23
C TYR A 428 -38.51 26.17 -0.57
N ILE A 429 -38.15 25.01 -1.15
CA ILE A 429 -39.06 23.89 -1.39
C ILE A 429 -39.07 22.98 -0.16
N PHE A 430 -37.90 22.43 0.25
CA PHE A 430 -37.86 21.42 1.29
C PHE A 430 -38.18 21.94 2.69
N GLU A 431 -37.99 23.24 2.95
CA GLU A 431 -38.35 23.86 4.24
C GLU A 431 -39.88 23.84 4.52
N ARG A 432 -40.71 23.56 3.50
CA ARG A 432 -42.16 23.42 3.63
C ARG A 432 -42.59 22.05 4.10
N TYR A 433 -41.67 21.06 4.09
CA TYR A 433 -41.97 19.66 4.42
C TYR A 433 -41.17 19.26 5.68
N ASP A 434 -41.93 19.07 6.78
CA ASP A 434 -41.32 18.85 8.09
C ASP A 434 -40.43 17.60 8.14
N ASP A 435 -40.83 16.50 7.47
CA ASP A 435 -40.06 15.26 7.40
C ASP A 435 -38.69 15.42 6.71
N ILE A 436 -38.63 16.26 5.68
CA ILE A 436 -37.36 16.59 5.01
C ILE A 436 -36.54 17.56 5.87
N LYS A 437 -37.19 18.61 6.39
CA LYS A 437 -36.59 19.66 7.19
C LYS A 437 -35.88 19.10 8.43
N GLU A 438 -36.51 18.20 9.17
CA GLU A 438 -35.95 17.58 10.37
C GLU A 438 -34.67 16.78 10.05
N ARG A 439 -34.68 16.00 8.96
CA ARG A 439 -33.49 15.25 8.52
C ARG A 439 -32.36 16.16 8.06
N VAL A 440 -32.68 17.26 7.36
CA VAL A 440 -31.72 18.28 6.97
C VAL A 440 -31.07 18.93 8.19
N ILE A 441 -31.88 19.30 9.21
CA ILE A 441 -31.39 19.85 10.45
C ILE A 441 -30.39 18.90 11.13
N GLN A 442 -30.70 17.60 11.22
CA GLN A 442 -29.81 16.60 11.78
C GLN A 442 -28.46 16.55 11.05
N VAL A 443 -28.46 16.60 9.72
CA VAL A 443 -27.24 16.62 8.92
C VAL A 443 -26.48 17.93 9.13
N LEU A 444 -27.16 19.07 9.15
CA LEU A 444 -26.52 20.38 9.38
C LEU A 444 -25.91 20.48 10.80
N CYS A 445 -26.56 19.91 11.82
CA CYS A 445 -25.97 19.82 13.16
C CYS A 445 -24.67 19.02 13.16
N LYS A 446 -24.64 17.84 12.53
CA LYS A 446 -23.43 17.06 12.36
C LYS A 446 -22.35 17.83 11.58
N LYS A 447 -22.75 18.59 10.53
CA LYS A 447 -21.83 19.47 9.80
C LYS A 447 -21.26 20.55 10.71
N LEU A 448 -22.07 21.16 11.54
CA LEU A 448 -21.63 22.22 12.44
C LEU A 448 -20.56 21.75 13.43
N GLU A 449 -20.70 20.53 13.96
CA GLU A 449 -19.72 19.93 14.88
C GLU A 449 -18.35 19.74 14.24
N LYS A 450 -18.32 19.37 12.95
CA LYS A 450 -17.10 18.99 12.22
C LYS A 450 -16.51 20.11 11.36
N THR A 451 -17.16 21.28 11.25
CA THR A 451 -16.74 22.39 10.40
C THR A 451 -16.03 23.47 11.22
N LYS A 452 -14.87 23.93 10.74
CA LYS A 452 -14.14 25.07 11.31
C LYS A 452 -14.47 26.36 10.55
N ASP A 453 -14.58 27.46 11.29
CA ASP A 453 -14.57 28.86 10.85
C ASP A 453 -15.74 29.35 9.99
N GLU A 454 -15.48 29.99 8.84
CA GLU A 454 -16.45 30.78 8.06
C GLU A 454 -17.72 30.00 7.68
N ARG A 455 -17.59 28.77 7.28
CA ARG A 455 -18.73 27.86 6.99
C ARG A 455 -19.59 27.54 8.22
N ARG A 456 -19.03 27.58 9.43
CA ARG A 456 -19.77 27.39 10.66
C ARG A 456 -20.83 28.46 10.85
N ARG A 457 -20.50 29.72 10.49
CA ARG A 457 -21.42 30.84 10.54
C ARG A 457 -22.62 30.64 9.60
N VAL A 458 -22.34 30.17 8.38
CA VAL A 458 -23.38 29.90 7.37
C VAL A 458 -24.33 28.78 7.83
N ILE A 459 -23.77 27.67 8.30
CA ILE A 459 -24.57 26.53 8.80
C ILE A 459 -25.43 26.99 9.99
N THR A 460 -24.89 27.73 10.91
CA THR A 460 -25.62 28.27 12.08
C THR A 460 -26.78 29.17 11.64
N LYS A 461 -26.57 30.01 10.62
CA LYS A 461 -27.64 30.87 10.04
C LYS A 461 -28.81 30.02 9.52
N HIS A 462 -28.50 28.94 8.78
CA HIS A 462 -29.54 28.06 8.24
C HIS A 462 -30.22 27.23 9.30
N LEU A 463 -29.51 26.73 10.30
CA LEU A 463 -30.10 26.03 11.44
C LEU A 463 -31.09 26.92 12.17
N ARG A 464 -30.77 28.20 12.41
CA ARG A 464 -31.72 29.18 13.05
C ARG A 464 -32.96 29.43 12.19
N ARG A 465 -32.83 29.39 10.87
CA ARG A 465 -33.96 29.56 9.95
C ARG A 465 -34.86 28.30 9.92
N LEU A 466 -34.25 27.11 9.86
CA LEU A 466 -34.96 25.84 9.76
C LEU A 466 -35.59 25.39 11.09
N ALA A 467 -34.91 25.68 12.21
CA ALA A 467 -35.36 25.36 13.55
C ALA A 467 -35.50 26.67 14.37
N PRO A 468 -36.53 27.50 14.12
CA PRO A 468 -36.77 28.68 14.95
C PRO A 468 -37.00 28.23 16.39
N ILE A 469 -36.20 28.76 17.31
CA ILE A 469 -36.34 28.49 18.77
C ILE A 469 -37.74 28.92 19.18
N LYS A 470 -38.63 27.96 19.43
CA LYS A 470 -39.89 28.24 20.11
C LYS A 470 -39.58 28.76 21.52
N GLY A 471 -39.47 30.08 21.68
CA GLY A 471 -39.20 30.66 23.00
C GLY A 471 -38.56 32.04 23.07
N ALA A 472 -38.27 32.74 21.95
CA ALA A 472 -37.70 34.07 21.95
C ALA A 472 -38.74 35.23 21.87
N ALA A 473 -40.05 34.93 21.99
CA ALA A 473 -41.11 35.93 21.88
C ALA A 473 -41.67 36.45 23.22
N ALA A 474 -40.96 36.27 24.35
CA ALA A 474 -41.48 36.70 25.65
C ALA A 474 -40.42 37.44 26.53
N ALA A 475 -39.59 38.30 25.93
CA ALA A 475 -38.67 39.10 26.75
C ALA A 475 -38.46 40.56 26.22
N ASN A 476 -39.47 41.15 25.59
CA ASN A 476 -39.42 42.58 25.24
C ASN A 476 -40.74 43.31 25.52
N THR A 477 -41.24 43.16 26.75
CA THR A 477 -42.24 44.08 27.31
C THR A 477 -42.04 44.19 28.81
N THR A 478 -41.06 45.00 29.23
CA THR A 478 -41.10 45.80 30.45
C THR A 478 -39.85 46.69 30.52
N LYS A 479 -39.92 47.85 29.96
CA LYS A 479 -39.27 49.07 30.47
C LYS A 479 -40.17 50.22 30.15
N THR A 480 -40.99 50.57 31.13
CA THR A 480 -41.38 51.94 31.45
C THR A 480 -40.46 52.43 32.52
#